data_b6b4ca5ce35bf5b54a13b3cf13c2c6df
#
_entry.id   b6b4ca5ce35bf5b54a13b3cf13c2c6df
#
_cell.length_a   1.000
_cell.length_b   1.000
_cell.length_c   1.000
_cell.angle_alpha   90.00
_cell.angle_beta   90.00
_cell.angle_gamma   90.00
#
_symmetry.space_group_name_H-M   'P 1'
#
loop_
_entity.id
_entity.type
_entity.pdbx_description
1 polymer ?
#
loop_
_entity_poly.entity_id
_entity_poly.type
_entity_poly.pdbx_seq_one_letter_code
_entity_poly.pdbx_strand_id
1 'polypeptide(L)'
;MSAGPTVWYHVRDLDAARRFYRETLLFEETAVDFAKRWARLERGGMDIGLAEGEPEPDGAVANVEVPDVKAESERLRLAGVEVGIVLELTGQMRLLDVYDPDGNRVQFAQEL
;
A
#
# COMPACT_ATOMS: atom_id res chain seq x y z
N MET A 1 12.05 20.66 0.75
CA MET A 1 12.65 19.62 1.58
C MET A 1 11.65 18.51 1.78
N SER A 2 12.03 17.33 1.46
CA SER A 2 11.09 16.22 1.57
C SER A 2 11.16 15.63 2.97
N ALA A 3 10.01 15.49 3.62
CA ALA A 3 9.90 14.70 4.83
C ALA A 3 10.12 13.23 4.49
N GLY A 4 10.43 12.41 5.47
CA GLY A 4 10.48 10.97 5.29
C GLY A 4 9.10 10.38 4.97
N PRO A 5 9.01 9.07 4.71
CA PRO A 5 7.73 8.43 4.49
C PRO A 5 6.77 8.64 5.66
N THR A 6 5.50 8.85 5.33
CA THR A 6 4.45 9.03 6.34
C THR A 6 4.18 7.75 7.10
N VAL A 7 4.25 6.62 6.40
CA VAL A 7 4.00 5.29 6.96
C VAL A 7 5.15 4.37 6.60
N TRP A 8 5.66 3.63 7.60
CA TRP A 8 6.65 2.58 7.40
C TRP A 8 6.00 1.22 7.64
N TYR A 9 6.18 0.31 6.68
CA TYR A 9 5.79 -1.08 6.83
C TYR A 9 7.04 -1.94 7.01
N HIS A 10 6.97 -2.91 7.93
CA HIS A 10 7.98 -3.96 8.01
C HIS A 10 7.56 -5.15 7.17
N VAL A 11 8.49 -5.68 6.40
CA VAL A 11 8.26 -6.80 5.48
C VAL A 11 9.37 -7.83 5.67
N ARG A 12 9.03 -9.11 5.54
CA ARG A 12 10.00 -10.18 5.79
C ARG A 12 11.03 -10.30 4.68
N ASP A 13 10.62 -10.01 3.44
CA ASP A 13 11.49 -10.07 2.26
C ASP A 13 11.32 -8.77 1.47
N LEU A 14 12.31 -7.90 1.56
CA LEU A 14 12.24 -6.58 0.92
C LEU A 14 12.07 -6.68 -0.59
N ASP A 15 12.80 -7.60 -1.25
CA ASP A 15 12.75 -7.68 -2.72
C ASP A 15 11.38 -8.14 -3.20
N ALA A 16 10.78 -9.12 -2.52
CA ALA A 16 9.43 -9.57 -2.81
C ALA A 16 8.39 -8.47 -2.54
N ALA A 17 8.54 -7.73 -1.43
CA ALA A 17 7.65 -6.63 -1.09
C ALA A 17 7.74 -5.49 -2.10
N ARG A 18 8.94 -5.12 -2.53
CA ARG A 18 9.14 -4.09 -3.56
C ARG A 18 8.40 -4.47 -4.84
N ARG A 19 8.51 -5.72 -5.25
CA ARG A 19 7.83 -6.21 -6.45
C ARG A 19 6.31 -6.14 -6.31
N PHE A 20 5.78 -6.56 -5.16
CA PHE A 20 4.34 -6.51 -4.89
C PHE A 20 3.81 -5.07 -4.96
N TYR A 21 4.45 -4.15 -4.25
CA TYR A 21 4.00 -2.77 -4.22
C TYR A 21 4.13 -2.07 -5.58
N ARG A 22 5.17 -2.38 -6.34
CA ARG A 22 5.37 -1.79 -7.68
C ARG A 22 4.47 -2.40 -8.74
N GLU A 23 4.41 -3.73 -8.81
CA GLU A 23 3.74 -4.44 -9.93
C GLU A 23 2.26 -4.70 -9.64
N THR A 24 1.90 -4.93 -8.40
CA THR A 24 0.53 -5.27 -8.02
C THR A 24 -0.23 -4.07 -7.49
N LEU A 25 0.34 -3.31 -6.56
CA LEU A 25 -0.29 -2.12 -6.01
C LEU A 25 0.02 -0.84 -6.81
N LEU A 26 0.87 -0.92 -7.81
CA LEU A 26 1.19 0.16 -8.75
C LEU A 26 1.78 1.41 -8.09
N PHE A 27 2.58 1.20 -7.05
CA PHE A 27 3.38 2.28 -6.47
C PHE A 27 4.61 2.55 -7.35
N GLU A 28 5.06 3.79 -7.34
CA GLU A 28 6.31 4.18 -7.96
C GLU A 28 7.42 4.13 -6.91
N GLU A 29 8.51 3.41 -7.18
CA GLU A 29 9.65 3.36 -6.29
C GLU A 29 10.50 4.61 -6.48
N THR A 30 10.74 5.35 -5.40
CA THR A 30 11.47 6.61 -5.42
C THR A 30 12.88 6.50 -4.87
N ALA A 31 13.15 5.51 -4.03
CA ALA A 31 14.48 5.24 -3.51
C ALA A 31 14.57 3.81 -3.01
N VAL A 32 15.77 3.26 -3.00
CA VAL A 32 16.05 1.95 -2.41
C VAL A 32 17.48 1.94 -1.86
N ASP A 33 17.65 1.37 -0.68
CA ASP A 33 18.96 1.16 -0.07
C ASP A 33 19.10 -0.34 0.21
N PHE A 34 19.82 -1.03 -0.66
CA PHE A 34 20.00 -2.48 -0.55
C PHE A 34 20.88 -2.87 0.64
N ALA A 35 21.81 -2.01 1.03
CA ALA A 35 22.69 -2.29 2.16
C ALA A 35 21.94 -2.21 3.49
N LYS A 36 21.05 -1.22 3.63
CA LYS A 36 20.26 -1.01 4.84
C LYS A 36 18.89 -1.69 4.76
N ARG A 37 18.56 -2.31 3.65
CA ARG A 37 17.34 -3.07 3.43
C ARG A 37 16.08 -2.26 3.66
N TRP A 38 15.94 -1.14 2.92
CA TRP A 38 14.71 -0.36 2.89
C TRP A 38 14.47 0.23 1.50
N ALA A 39 13.22 0.60 1.25
CA ALA A 39 12.81 1.27 0.01
C ALA A 39 11.73 2.32 0.31
N ARG A 40 11.63 3.32 -0.57
CA ARG A 40 10.55 4.32 -0.54
C ARG A 40 9.76 4.21 -1.82
N LEU A 41 8.44 4.31 -1.68
CA LEU A 41 7.52 4.23 -2.81
C LEU A 41 6.38 5.21 -2.60
N GLU A 42 5.73 5.59 -3.70
CA GLU A 42 4.66 6.59 -3.68
C GLU A 42 3.52 6.18 -4.60
N ARG A 43 2.30 6.45 -4.18
CA ARG A 43 1.11 6.38 -5.02
C ARG A 43 0.01 7.26 -4.42
N GLY A 44 -0.73 7.99 -5.28
CA GLY A 44 -1.88 8.79 -4.84
C GLY A 44 -1.54 9.79 -3.74
N GLY A 45 -0.37 10.43 -3.82
CA GLY A 45 0.09 11.40 -2.84
C GLY A 45 0.58 10.81 -1.54
N MET A 46 0.54 9.48 -1.38
CA MET A 46 1.02 8.81 -0.16
C MET A 46 2.42 8.26 -0.37
N ASP A 47 3.31 8.66 0.50
CA ASP A 47 4.71 8.25 0.53
C ASP A 47 4.88 7.19 1.61
N ILE A 48 5.30 5.98 1.23
CA ILE A 48 5.52 4.88 2.18
C ILE A 48 6.96 4.43 2.17
N GLY A 49 7.39 3.83 3.28
CA GLY A 49 8.65 3.12 3.37
C GLY A 49 8.41 1.64 3.64
N LEU A 50 9.27 0.82 3.05
CA LEU A 50 9.33 -0.61 3.35
C LEU A 50 10.68 -0.86 4.00
N ALA A 51 10.69 -1.47 5.18
CA ALA A 51 11.92 -1.86 5.87
C ALA A 51 11.86 -3.36 6.15
N GLU A 52 12.96 -4.06 5.90
CA GLU A 52 13.01 -5.49 6.16
C GLU A 52 13.01 -5.77 7.66
N GLY A 53 12.09 -6.60 8.11
CA GLY A 53 11.91 -6.95 9.52
C GLY A 53 10.57 -7.63 9.74
N GLU A 54 10.26 -7.94 11.00
CA GLU A 54 8.99 -8.57 11.36
C GLU A 54 7.85 -7.57 11.25
N PRO A 55 6.75 -7.92 10.54
CA PRO A 55 5.58 -7.07 10.43
C PRO A 55 4.95 -6.78 11.78
N GLU A 56 4.42 -5.56 11.93
CA GLU A 56 3.72 -5.14 13.15
C GLU A 56 2.22 -5.35 12.96
N PRO A 57 1.54 -6.10 13.85
CA PRO A 57 0.13 -6.42 13.66
C PRO A 57 -0.80 -5.19 13.66
N ASP A 58 -0.46 -4.16 14.42
CA ASP A 58 -1.28 -2.96 14.57
C ASP A 58 -0.54 -1.70 14.10
N GLY A 59 0.23 -1.84 13.01
CA GLY A 59 0.98 -0.73 12.45
C GLY A 59 0.08 0.33 11.81
N ALA A 60 0.67 1.46 11.49
CA ALA A 60 -0.02 2.54 10.77
C ALA A 60 -0.50 2.07 9.40
N VAL A 61 -1.54 2.70 8.88
CA VAL A 61 -2.15 2.34 7.60
C VAL A 61 -1.99 3.51 6.64
N ALA A 62 -1.39 3.25 5.47
CA ALA A 62 -1.31 4.24 4.42
C ALA A 62 -2.66 4.37 3.73
N ASN A 63 -3.10 5.61 3.53
CA ASN A 63 -4.32 5.92 2.80
C ASN A 63 -3.92 6.45 1.42
N VAL A 64 -4.30 5.72 0.38
CA VAL A 64 -3.89 6.01 -1.00
C VAL A 64 -5.11 6.45 -1.80
N GLU A 65 -5.08 7.66 -2.35
CA GLU A 65 -6.15 8.14 -3.20
C GLU A 65 -6.08 7.47 -4.57
N VAL A 66 -7.22 6.96 -5.03
CA VAL A 66 -7.36 6.35 -6.35
C VAL A 66 -8.62 6.88 -7.02
N PRO A 67 -8.68 6.92 -8.36
CA PRO A 67 -9.84 7.43 -9.06
C PRO A 67 -11.07 6.50 -9.03
N ASP A 68 -10.85 5.19 -8.85
CA ASP A 68 -11.94 4.21 -8.88
C ASP A 68 -11.62 3.00 -8.00
N VAL A 69 -12.16 3.01 -6.79
CA VAL A 69 -11.94 1.95 -5.80
C VAL A 69 -12.53 0.61 -6.25
N LYS A 70 -13.69 0.63 -6.93
CA LYS A 70 -14.32 -0.62 -7.40
C LYS A 70 -13.47 -1.30 -8.47
N ALA A 71 -12.90 -0.53 -9.38
CA ALA A 71 -11.99 -1.06 -10.40
C ALA A 71 -10.72 -1.64 -9.77
N GLU A 72 -10.17 -0.96 -8.77
CA GLU A 72 -9.02 -1.47 -8.03
C GLU A 72 -9.35 -2.79 -7.33
N SER A 73 -10.50 -2.87 -6.68
CA SER A 73 -10.95 -4.09 -6.00
C SER A 73 -11.03 -5.25 -6.97
N GLU A 74 -11.67 -5.06 -8.13
CA GLU A 74 -11.81 -6.11 -9.13
C GLU A 74 -10.45 -6.55 -9.68
N ARG A 75 -9.59 -5.61 -10.04
CA ARG A 75 -8.25 -5.90 -10.54
C ARG A 75 -7.43 -6.71 -9.55
N LEU A 76 -7.46 -6.30 -8.28
CA LEU A 76 -6.68 -6.96 -7.22
C LEU A 76 -7.22 -8.34 -6.88
N ARG A 77 -8.54 -8.51 -6.86
CA ARG A 77 -9.16 -9.83 -6.65
C ARG A 77 -8.75 -10.81 -7.76
N LEU A 78 -8.76 -10.36 -9.00
CA LEU A 78 -8.34 -11.19 -10.14
C LEU A 78 -6.85 -11.55 -10.07
N ALA A 79 -6.04 -10.70 -9.44
CA ALA A 79 -4.62 -10.96 -9.22
C ALA A 79 -4.36 -11.83 -7.98
N GLY A 80 -5.40 -12.26 -7.27
CA GLY A 80 -5.26 -13.12 -6.08
C GLY A 80 -4.86 -12.38 -4.82
N VAL A 81 -5.01 -11.06 -4.78
CA VAL A 81 -4.67 -10.24 -3.62
C VAL A 81 -5.81 -10.29 -2.61
N GLU A 82 -5.46 -10.39 -1.34
CA GLU A 82 -6.46 -10.30 -0.26
C GLU A 82 -6.94 -8.86 -0.14
N VAL A 83 -8.25 -8.64 -0.34
CA VAL A 83 -8.87 -7.32 -0.18
C VAL A 83 -10.14 -7.45 0.64
N GLY A 84 -10.49 -6.38 1.36
CA GLY A 84 -11.75 -6.28 2.07
C GLY A 84 -12.91 -5.98 1.11
N ILE A 85 -14.07 -5.69 1.68
CA ILE A 85 -15.23 -5.22 0.90
C ILE A 85 -15.09 -3.73 0.62
N VAL A 86 -15.67 -3.27 -0.48
CA VAL A 86 -15.76 -1.84 -0.77
C VAL A 86 -16.79 -1.23 0.17
N LEU A 87 -16.37 -0.28 0.98
CA LEU A 87 -17.24 0.48 1.88
C LEU A 87 -17.56 1.83 1.27
N GLU A 88 -18.84 2.21 1.30
CA GLU A 88 -19.25 3.55 0.88
C GLU A 88 -19.71 4.33 2.10
N LEU A 89 -19.09 5.48 2.36
CA LEU A 89 -19.42 6.34 3.48
C LEU A 89 -20.34 7.47 3.02
N THR A 90 -21.63 7.31 3.28
CA THR A 90 -22.66 8.35 3.09
C THR A 90 -22.61 9.06 1.73
N GLY A 91 -22.28 8.36 0.66
CA GLY A 91 -22.19 8.94 -0.68
C GLY A 91 -21.02 9.89 -0.89
N GLN A 92 -20.09 9.95 0.06
CA GLN A 92 -18.94 10.89 0.00
C GLN A 92 -17.64 10.23 -0.38
N MET A 93 -17.43 8.99 0.06
CA MET A 93 -16.17 8.26 -0.18
C MET A 93 -16.42 6.79 -0.34
N ARG A 94 -15.52 6.13 -1.08
CA ARG A 94 -15.39 4.67 -1.08
C ARG A 94 -14.02 4.29 -0.55
N LEU A 95 -13.98 3.25 0.27
CA LEU A 95 -12.78 2.76 0.91
C LEU A 95 -12.59 1.28 0.61
N LEU A 96 -11.33 0.85 0.51
CA LEU A 96 -10.98 -0.54 0.30
C LEU A 96 -9.71 -0.86 1.08
N ASP A 97 -9.78 -1.85 1.96
CA ASP A 97 -8.58 -2.38 2.61
C ASP A 97 -7.93 -3.43 1.72
N VAL A 98 -6.63 -3.33 1.56
CA VAL A 98 -5.79 -4.23 0.78
C VAL A 98 -4.67 -4.72 1.67
N TYR A 99 -4.35 -6.00 1.58
CA TYR A 99 -3.31 -6.60 2.43
C TYR A 99 -2.15 -7.07 1.57
N ASP A 100 -0.92 -6.73 2.01
CA ASP A 100 0.26 -7.26 1.37
C ASP A 100 0.53 -8.70 1.83
N PRO A 101 1.50 -9.42 1.24
CA PRO A 101 1.78 -10.81 1.63
C PRO A 101 2.18 -11.00 3.10
N ASP A 102 2.65 -9.95 3.77
CA ASP A 102 3.01 -9.96 5.19
C ASP A 102 1.84 -9.59 6.10
N GLY A 103 0.68 -9.28 5.53
CA GLY A 103 -0.50 -8.87 6.29
C GLY A 103 -0.57 -7.39 6.62
N ASN A 104 0.33 -6.57 6.09
CA ASN A 104 0.25 -5.13 6.28
C ASN A 104 -0.92 -4.56 5.49
N ARG A 105 -1.66 -3.65 6.12
CA ARG A 105 -2.87 -3.07 5.53
C ARG A 105 -2.58 -1.75 4.85
N VAL A 106 -3.06 -1.63 3.61
CA VAL A 106 -3.09 -0.39 2.85
C VAL A 106 -4.55 -0.07 2.56
N GLN A 107 -4.97 1.18 2.70
CA GLN A 107 -6.34 1.57 2.40
C GLN A 107 -6.39 2.43 1.15
N PHE A 108 -7.18 2.03 0.16
CA PHE A 108 -7.47 2.84 -1.02
C PHE A 108 -8.73 3.65 -0.77
N ALA A 109 -8.73 4.90 -1.20
CA ALA A 109 -9.84 5.82 -0.99
C ALA A 109 -10.17 6.57 -2.27
N GLN A 110 -11.47 6.76 -2.50
CA GLN A 110 -12.00 7.52 -3.64
C GLN A 110 -13.01 8.53 -3.11
N GLU A 111 -12.83 9.81 -3.44
CA GLU A 111 -13.85 10.81 -3.18
C GLU A 111 -14.94 10.72 -4.27
N LEU A 112 -16.18 10.79 -3.85
CA LEU A 112 -17.33 10.74 -4.74
C LEU A 112 -17.87 12.12 -5.07
#